data_0234aabc2ab103aa3becae9d76f969ef
#
_entry.id   0234aabc2ab103aa3becae9d76f969ef
#
_cell.length_a   1.000
_cell.length_b   1.000
_cell.length_c   1.000
_cell.angle_alpha   90.00
_cell.angle_beta   90.00
_cell.angle_gamma   90.00
#
_symmetry.space_group_name_H-M   'P 1'
#
loop_
_entity.id
_entity.type
_entity.pdbx_description
1 polymer ?
#
loop_
_entity_poly.entity_id
_entity_poly.type
_entity_poly.pdbx_seq_one_letter_code
_entity_poly.pdbx_strand_id
1 'polypeptide(L)'
;MVLISGGLGYLGGRIAKYLLDSRFQVRIGSSQSHPDVPSDLLSCEIVICDLSDKRSLENACKNVSSIIHLASLNAQECDHDPEAALLINGLGTLNLLNAAKKMGVTKFVYFSTAHVYGSPLQGIIDENSTPRPMHDYAITHRLAEDYVLQANSDKDITGSILRLTNSVGSPLNSKENCWMLVVNDLCKQTALNHSMELHSDELVQRDFIPISTVCSTVVDVLTTDVLDGEIANVSSGTVLTL
;
A
#
# COMPACT_ATOMS: atom_id res chain seq x y z
N MET A 1 -15.17 4.35 11.07
CA MET A 1 -15.05 3.32 10.00
C MET A 1 -13.82 3.63 9.18
N VAL A 2 -12.93 2.64 8.99
CA VAL A 2 -11.73 2.73 8.14
C VAL A 2 -11.97 1.89 6.89
N LEU A 3 -11.86 2.50 5.70
CA LEU A 3 -11.88 1.80 4.42
C LEU A 3 -10.45 1.41 4.01
N ILE A 4 -10.22 0.16 3.64
CA ILE A 4 -8.95 -0.30 3.07
C ILE A 4 -9.19 -0.69 1.61
N SER A 5 -8.76 0.12 0.67
CA SER A 5 -8.76 -0.27 -0.75
C SER A 5 -7.62 -1.27 -1.02
N GLY A 6 -7.89 -2.33 -1.74
CA GLY A 6 -6.94 -3.44 -1.85
C GLY A 6 -6.81 -4.24 -0.54
N GLY A 7 -7.83 -4.20 0.32
CA GLY A 7 -7.80 -4.78 1.66
C GLY A 7 -7.74 -6.31 1.73
N LEU A 8 -7.84 -7.01 0.61
CA LEU A 8 -7.64 -8.47 0.54
C LEU A 8 -6.25 -8.86 0.04
N GLY A 9 -5.46 -7.91 -0.46
CA GLY A 9 -4.09 -8.15 -0.92
C GLY A 9 -3.09 -8.42 0.22
N TYR A 10 -1.83 -8.59 -0.14
CA TYR A 10 -0.73 -8.97 0.78
C TYR A 10 -0.65 -8.09 2.03
N LEU A 11 -0.47 -6.78 1.85
CA LEU A 11 -0.44 -5.83 2.97
C LEU A 11 -1.84 -5.59 3.54
N GLY A 12 -2.83 -5.44 2.66
CA GLY A 12 -4.19 -5.07 3.01
C GLY A 12 -4.84 -6.04 3.98
N GLY A 13 -4.72 -7.35 3.75
CA GLY A 13 -5.25 -8.38 4.64
C GLY A 13 -4.62 -8.34 6.03
N ARG A 14 -3.30 -8.14 6.11
CA ARG A 14 -2.58 -8.05 7.38
C ARG A 14 -2.95 -6.79 8.15
N ILE A 15 -3.04 -5.65 7.47
CA ILE A 15 -3.47 -4.38 8.06
C ILE A 15 -4.92 -4.48 8.54
N ALA A 16 -5.83 -5.05 7.72
CA ALA A 16 -7.22 -5.24 8.09
C ALA A 16 -7.37 -6.07 9.38
N LYS A 17 -6.67 -7.21 9.46
CA LYS A 17 -6.66 -8.06 10.66
C LYS A 17 -6.11 -7.32 11.87
N TYR A 18 -5.00 -6.61 11.73
CA TYR A 18 -4.38 -5.86 12.81
C TYR A 18 -5.28 -4.74 13.34
N LEU A 19 -6.00 -4.04 12.43
CA LEU A 19 -6.97 -3.00 12.81
C LEU A 19 -8.18 -3.59 13.52
N LEU A 20 -8.70 -4.75 13.10
CA LEU A 20 -9.76 -5.46 13.81
C LEU A 20 -9.32 -5.83 15.23
N ASP A 21 -8.11 -6.38 15.41
CA ASP A 21 -7.55 -6.71 16.72
C ASP A 21 -7.36 -5.46 17.60
N SER A 22 -7.11 -4.32 16.97
CA SER A 22 -7.03 -3.00 17.60
C SER A 22 -8.40 -2.32 17.78
N ARG A 23 -9.50 -3.04 17.55
CA ARG A 23 -10.90 -2.61 17.74
C ARG A 23 -11.38 -1.50 16.80
N PHE A 24 -10.76 -1.35 15.63
CA PHE A 24 -11.30 -0.49 14.60
C PHE A 24 -12.46 -1.17 13.87
N GLN A 25 -13.40 -0.38 13.39
CA GLN A 25 -14.37 -0.84 12.40
C GLN A 25 -13.74 -0.76 11.03
N VAL A 26 -13.65 -1.89 10.35
CA VAL A 26 -12.96 -2.02 9.07
C VAL A 26 -13.93 -2.35 7.94
N ARG A 27 -13.83 -1.61 6.85
CA ARG A 27 -14.45 -1.91 5.57
C ARG A 27 -13.36 -2.25 4.57
N ILE A 28 -13.52 -3.35 3.84
CA ILE A 28 -12.58 -3.81 2.82
C ILE A 28 -13.15 -3.49 1.45
N GLY A 29 -12.40 -2.71 0.67
CA GLY A 29 -12.69 -2.44 -0.73
C GLY A 29 -12.01 -3.47 -1.63
N SER A 30 -12.78 -4.13 -2.50
CA SER A 30 -12.32 -5.05 -3.53
C SER A 30 -12.88 -4.66 -4.89
N SER A 31 -12.11 -4.85 -5.97
CA SER A 31 -12.63 -4.71 -7.34
C SER A 31 -13.49 -5.89 -7.78
N GLN A 32 -13.42 -7.03 -7.06
CA GLN A 32 -14.18 -8.22 -7.34
C GLN A 32 -15.57 -8.16 -6.67
N SER A 33 -16.62 -8.60 -7.40
CA SER A 33 -17.99 -8.67 -6.86
C SER A 33 -18.18 -9.80 -5.83
N HIS A 34 -17.41 -10.88 -5.94
CA HIS A 34 -17.45 -12.04 -5.05
C HIS A 34 -16.01 -12.46 -4.67
N PRO A 35 -15.31 -11.66 -3.83
CA PRO A 35 -13.95 -11.98 -3.46
C PRO A 35 -13.91 -13.17 -2.48
N ASP A 36 -12.80 -13.92 -2.51
CA ASP A 36 -12.47 -14.93 -1.50
C ASP A 36 -12.00 -14.22 -0.22
N VAL A 37 -12.82 -14.23 0.82
CA VAL A 37 -12.55 -13.51 2.07
C VAL A 37 -12.00 -14.49 3.11
N PRO A 38 -10.77 -14.27 3.62
CA PRO A 38 -10.21 -15.07 4.71
C PRO A 38 -11.10 -15.10 5.95
N SER A 39 -11.09 -16.22 6.69
CA SER A 39 -11.90 -16.39 7.92
C SER A 39 -11.67 -15.30 8.96
N ASP A 40 -10.45 -14.82 9.06
CA ASP A 40 -10.06 -13.74 9.98
C ASP A 40 -10.68 -12.37 9.65
N LEU A 41 -11.22 -12.20 8.44
CA LEU A 41 -11.80 -10.95 7.95
C LEU A 41 -13.32 -11.00 7.73
N LEU A 42 -13.99 -12.08 8.15
CA LEU A 42 -15.44 -12.25 7.98
C LEU A 42 -16.26 -11.21 8.77
N SER A 43 -15.68 -10.58 9.77
CA SER A 43 -16.31 -9.48 10.52
C SER A 43 -16.20 -8.13 9.83
N CYS A 44 -15.41 -8.01 8.76
CA CYS A 44 -15.31 -6.79 7.97
C CYS A 44 -16.54 -6.65 7.04
N GLU A 45 -16.95 -5.41 6.82
CA GLU A 45 -17.83 -5.09 5.70
C GLU A 45 -17.05 -5.13 4.41
N ILE A 46 -17.52 -5.93 3.43
CA ILE A 46 -16.88 -6.03 2.10
C ILE A 46 -17.71 -5.20 1.12
N VAL A 47 -17.05 -4.33 0.36
CA VAL A 47 -17.71 -3.47 -0.64
C VAL A 47 -16.94 -3.51 -1.97
N ILE A 48 -17.67 -3.31 -3.06
CA ILE A 48 -17.05 -3.08 -4.35
C ILE A 48 -16.35 -1.71 -4.31
N CYS A 49 -15.07 -1.70 -4.68
CA CYS A 49 -14.23 -0.51 -4.75
C CYS A 49 -13.43 -0.55 -6.06
N ASP A 50 -14.13 -0.33 -7.16
CA ASP A 50 -13.54 -0.28 -8.51
C ASP A 50 -13.02 1.14 -8.75
N LEU A 51 -11.69 1.27 -8.91
CA LEU A 51 -11.01 2.55 -9.09
C LEU A 51 -11.42 3.28 -10.40
N SER A 52 -12.04 2.59 -11.34
CA SER A 52 -12.57 3.15 -12.58
C SER A 52 -14.03 3.62 -12.49
N ASP A 53 -14.79 3.11 -11.50
CA ASP A 53 -16.21 3.45 -11.31
C ASP A 53 -16.43 4.41 -10.15
N LYS A 54 -16.69 5.68 -10.48
CA LYS A 54 -16.94 6.74 -9.50
C LYS A 54 -18.10 6.44 -8.54
N ARG A 55 -19.16 5.74 -9.00
CA ARG A 55 -20.30 5.39 -8.13
C ARG A 55 -19.93 4.31 -7.13
N SER A 56 -19.16 3.34 -7.57
CA SER A 56 -18.59 2.32 -6.70
C SER A 56 -17.76 2.96 -5.59
N LEU A 57 -16.86 3.89 -5.95
CA LEU A 57 -16.00 4.59 -5.01
C LEU A 57 -16.79 5.47 -4.02
N GLU A 58 -17.78 6.23 -4.50
CA GLU A 58 -18.65 7.03 -3.62
C GLU A 58 -19.40 6.14 -2.61
N ASN A 59 -19.90 4.97 -3.07
CA ASN A 59 -20.55 4.01 -2.17
C ASN A 59 -19.57 3.42 -1.16
N ALA A 60 -18.35 3.08 -1.59
CA ALA A 60 -17.32 2.55 -0.68
C ALA A 60 -16.93 3.56 0.42
N CYS A 61 -16.95 4.87 0.10
CA CYS A 61 -16.60 5.95 1.03
C CYS A 61 -17.74 6.38 1.97
N LYS A 62 -18.97 5.86 1.85
CA LYS A 62 -20.09 6.24 2.73
C LYS A 62 -19.81 5.91 4.18
N ASN A 63 -19.99 6.87 5.09
CA ASN A 63 -19.78 6.72 6.54
C ASN A 63 -18.34 6.27 6.90
N VAL A 64 -17.36 6.58 6.06
CA VAL A 64 -15.95 6.33 6.28
C VAL A 64 -15.30 7.60 6.81
N SER A 65 -14.51 7.49 7.88
CA SER A 65 -13.71 8.61 8.41
C SER A 65 -12.30 8.63 7.84
N SER A 66 -11.73 7.46 7.55
CA SER A 66 -10.34 7.33 7.11
C SER A 66 -10.21 6.28 6.02
N ILE A 67 -9.34 6.52 5.06
CA ILE A 67 -9.01 5.57 3.99
C ILE A 67 -7.54 5.17 4.09
N ILE A 68 -7.27 3.88 3.95
CA ILE A 68 -5.94 3.32 3.70
C ILE A 68 -5.95 2.83 2.26
N HIS A 69 -5.17 3.49 1.40
CA HIS A 69 -5.15 3.19 -0.03
C HIS A 69 -3.93 2.34 -0.38
N LEU A 70 -4.19 1.06 -0.71
CA LEU A 70 -3.21 0.04 -1.08
C LEU A 70 -3.45 -0.56 -2.47
N ALA A 71 -4.64 -0.32 -3.05
CA ALA A 71 -5.00 -0.88 -4.34
C ALA A 71 -4.11 -0.27 -5.43
N SER A 72 -3.26 -1.08 -6.01
CA SER A 72 -2.34 -0.72 -7.10
C SER A 72 -1.94 -1.97 -7.88
N LEU A 73 -1.47 -1.78 -9.11
CA LEU A 73 -0.71 -2.80 -9.82
C LEU A 73 0.70 -2.88 -9.24
N ASN A 74 1.25 -4.08 -9.15
CA ASN A 74 2.63 -4.29 -8.72
C ASN A 74 3.66 -3.93 -9.83
N ALA A 75 4.95 -3.99 -9.50
CA ALA A 75 6.01 -3.58 -10.43
C ALA A 75 6.03 -4.40 -11.74
N GLN A 76 5.76 -5.71 -11.69
CA GLN A 76 5.73 -6.57 -12.88
C GLN A 76 4.53 -6.28 -13.77
N GLU A 77 3.36 -6.03 -13.16
CA GLU A 77 2.15 -5.64 -13.88
C GLU A 77 2.31 -4.27 -14.54
N CYS A 78 2.93 -3.32 -13.84
CA CYS A 78 3.22 -1.98 -14.40
C CYS A 78 4.20 -2.03 -15.57
N ASP A 79 5.22 -2.87 -15.51
CA ASP A 79 6.19 -3.06 -16.60
C ASP A 79 5.54 -3.74 -17.82
N HIS A 80 4.59 -4.66 -17.57
CA HIS A 80 3.86 -5.33 -18.63
C HIS A 80 2.84 -4.43 -19.33
N ASP A 81 2.13 -3.58 -18.59
CA ASP A 81 1.11 -2.65 -19.09
C ASP A 81 1.23 -1.28 -18.41
N PRO A 82 2.08 -0.39 -18.92
CA PRO A 82 2.25 0.97 -18.39
C PRO A 82 0.99 1.85 -18.48
N GLU A 83 0.13 1.61 -19.48
CA GLU A 83 -1.14 2.36 -19.60
C GLU A 83 -2.10 1.96 -18.49
N ALA A 84 -2.22 0.66 -18.21
CA ALA A 84 -3.00 0.18 -17.06
C ALA A 84 -2.43 0.69 -15.74
N ALA A 85 -1.10 0.75 -15.60
CA ALA A 85 -0.46 1.34 -14.42
C ALA A 85 -0.86 2.80 -14.21
N LEU A 86 -0.86 3.62 -15.26
CA LEU A 86 -1.29 5.00 -15.19
C LEU A 86 -2.78 5.12 -14.83
N LEU A 87 -3.63 4.28 -15.42
CA LEU A 87 -5.07 4.30 -15.18
C LEU A 87 -5.42 3.83 -13.76
N ILE A 88 -4.77 2.80 -13.24
CA ILE A 88 -5.09 2.21 -11.95
C ILE A 88 -4.38 2.95 -10.83
N ASN A 89 -3.04 3.04 -10.87
CA ASN A 89 -2.27 3.63 -9.78
C ASN A 89 -2.41 5.16 -9.74
N GLY A 90 -2.39 5.82 -10.91
CA GLY A 90 -2.49 7.29 -11.00
C GLY A 90 -3.94 7.78 -10.97
N LEU A 91 -4.69 7.56 -12.06
CA LEU A 91 -6.07 8.06 -12.18
C LEU A 91 -7.00 7.41 -11.15
N GLY A 92 -6.83 6.13 -10.86
CA GLY A 92 -7.61 5.41 -9.85
C GLY A 92 -7.45 6.02 -8.46
N THR A 93 -6.23 6.38 -8.06
CA THR A 93 -5.98 7.10 -6.80
C THR A 93 -6.67 8.46 -6.79
N LEU A 94 -6.57 9.24 -7.87
CA LEU A 94 -7.28 10.52 -7.99
C LEU A 94 -8.81 10.34 -7.90
N ASN A 95 -9.37 9.31 -8.54
CA ASN A 95 -10.80 9.03 -8.47
C ASN A 95 -11.25 8.69 -7.04
N LEU A 96 -10.50 7.84 -6.33
CA LEU A 96 -10.80 7.51 -4.93
C LEU A 96 -10.67 8.73 -4.03
N LEU A 97 -9.64 9.54 -4.20
CA LEU A 97 -9.43 10.77 -3.46
C LEU A 97 -10.60 11.76 -3.66
N ASN A 98 -11.08 11.92 -4.89
CA ASN A 98 -12.24 12.76 -5.20
C ASN A 98 -13.54 12.22 -4.58
N ALA A 99 -13.74 10.89 -4.60
CA ALA A 99 -14.86 10.26 -3.93
C ALA A 99 -14.79 10.45 -2.40
N ALA A 100 -13.60 10.30 -1.82
CA ALA A 100 -13.34 10.53 -0.40
C ALA A 100 -13.72 11.95 0.03
N LYS A 101 -13.22 12.98 -0.68
CA LYS A 101 -13.57 14.39 -0.46
C LYS A 101 -15.07 14.61 -0.52
N LYS A 102 -15.73 14.13 -1.58
CA LYS A 102 -17.17 14.28 -1.80
C LYS A 102 -18.00 13.65 -0.68
N MET A 103 -17.52 12.53 -0.10
CA MET A 103 -18.21 11.79 0.95
C MET A 103 -17.83 12.23 2.36
N GLY A 104 -16.97 13.23 2.52
CA GLY A 104 -16.59 13.81 3.80
C GLY A 104 -15.59 12.95 4.59
N VAL A 105 -14.79 12.13 3.92
CA VAL A 105 -13.64 11.43 4.53
C VAL A 105 -12.61 12.47 4.98
N THR A 106 -12.11 12.34 6.20
CA THR A 106 -11.21 13.34 6.79
C THR A 106 -9.73 12.99 6.67
N LYS A 107 -9.38 11.68 6.61
CA LYS A 107 -7.98 11.23 6.57
C LYS A 107 -7.76 10.23 5.42
N PHE A 108 -6.71 10.44 4.64
CA PHE A 108 -6.32 9.59 3.51
C PHE A 108 -4.86 9.17 3.64
N VAL A 109 -4.63 7.90 3.94
CA VAL A 109 -3.29 7.31 4.07
C VAL A 109 -2.95 6.58 2.78
N TYR A 110 -1.98 7.10 2.05
CA TYR A 110 -1.52 6.52 0.79
C TYR A 110 -0.25 5.70 0.99
N PHE A 111 -0.27 4.46 0.55
CA PHE A 111 0.92 3.61 0.51
C PHE A 111 1.68 3.80 -0.79
N SER A 112 2.80 4.45 -0.68
CA SER A 112 3.78 4.64 -1.75
C SER A 112 4.97 3.69 -1.57
N THR A 113 6.03 3.92 -2.28
CA THR A 113 7.20 3.05 -2.35
C THR A 113 8.50 3.85 -2.25
N ALA A 114 9.53 3.28 -1.65
CA ALA A 114 10.87 3.85 -1.68
C ALA A 114 11.46 3.96 -3.11
N HIS A 115 10.92 3.21 -4.07
CA HIS A 115 11.35 3.29 -5.48
C HIS A 115 11.11 4.66 -6.13
N VAL A 116 10.28 5.53 -5.53
CA VAL A 116 10.12 6.92 -6.01
C VAL A 116 11.43 7.72 -5.94
N TYR A 117 12.37 7.34 -5.08
CA TYR A 117 13.68 7.99 -4.98
C TYR A 117 14.66 7.62 -6.08
N GLY A 118 14.41 6.53 -6.78
CA GLY A 118 15.26 6.05 -7.90
C GLY A 118 15.53 4.55 -7.85
N SER A 119 16.37 4.09 -8.79
CA SER A 119 16.84 2.70 -8.88
C SER A 119 18.21 2.68 -9.57
N PRO A 120 19.27 2.12 -8.96
CA PRO A 120 19.29 1.58 -7.57
C PRO A 120 19.22 2.67 -6.50
N LEU A 121 18.69 2.32 -5.32
CA LEU A 121 18.74 3.19 -4.16
C LEU A 121 20.17 3.23 -3.61
N GLN A 122 20.72 4.41 -3.35
CA GLN A 122 22.10 4.59 -2.90
C GLN A 122 22.22 5.70 -1.87
N GLY A 123 23.11 5.51 -0.89
CA GLY A 123 23.40 6.50 0.14
C GLY A 123 22.33 6.59 1.22
N ILE A 124 22.35 7.69 1.96
CA ILE A 124 21.33 7.98 2.98
C ILE A 124 20.19 8.70 2.27
N ILE A 125 19.00 8.13 2.41
CA ILE A 125 17.77 8.65 1.78
C ILE A 125 16.79 9.00 2.89
N ASP A 126 16.34 10.26 2.89
CA ASP A 126 15.31 10.77 3.78
C ASP A 126 14.12 11.34 2.96
N GLU A 127 13.09 11.83 3.64
CA GLU A 127 11.89 12.36 3.01
C GLU A 127 12.14 13.66 2.21
N ASN A 128 13.25 14.36 2.47
CA ASN A 128 13.70 15.55 1.74
C ASN A 128 14.50 15.20 0.48
N SER A 129 14.91 13.96 0.33
CA SER A 129 15.62 13.47 -0.85
C SER A 129 14.76 13.62 -2.10
N THR A 130 15.34 14.19 -3.18
CA THR A 130 14.61 14.46 -4.42
C THR A 130 14.16 13.16 -5.09
N PRO A 131 12.84 12.96 -5.30
CA PRO A 131 12.35 11.81 -6.04
C PRO A 131 12.83 11.80 -7.48
N ARG A 132 13.25 10.62 -7.96
CA ARG A 132 13.71 10.37 -9.35
C ARG A 132 13.20 8.98 -9.80
N PRO A 133 11.87 8.80 -9.95
CA PRO A 133 11.33 7.50 -10.33
C PRO A 133 11.83 7.07 -11.71
N MET A 134 12.24 5.79 -11.86
CA MET A 134 12.93 5.27 -13.03
C MET A 134 12.14 4.19 -13.78
N HIS A 135 10.96 3.79 -13.31
CA HIS A 135 10.09 2.79 -13.91
C HIS A 135 8.62 3.08 -13.60
N ASP A 136 7.70 2.52 -14.39
CA ASP A 136 6.28 2.89 -14.40
C ASP A 136 5.59 2.74 -13.04
N TYR A 137 5.92 1.70 -12.28
CA TYR A 137 5.44 1.54 -10.90
C TYR A 137 5.81 2.74 -10.02
N ALA A 138 7.07 3.17 -10.03
CA ALA A 138 7.51 4.31 -9.22
C ALA A 138 6.96 5.65 -9.75
N ILE A 139 6.87 5.82 -11.07
CA ILE A 139 6.31 7.02 -11.72
C ILE A 139 4.85 7.20 -11.34
N THR A 140 4.05 6.14 -11.43
CA THR A 140 2.62 6.21 -11.12
C THR A 140 2.34 6.38 -9.63
N HIS A 141 3.19 5.82 -8.75
CA HIS A 141 3.13 6.09 -7.31
C HIS A 141 3.48 7.53 -6.99
N ARG A 142 4.51 8.10 -7.63
CA ARG A 142 4.88 9.51 -7.44
C ARG A 142 3.76 10.45 -7.90
N LEU A 143 3.13 10.16 -9.06
CA LEU A 143 1.96 10.90 -9.53
C LEU A 143 0.83 10.91 -8.49
N ALA A 144 0.55 9.75 -7.91
CA ALA A 144 -0.47 9.62 -6.87
C ALA A 144 -0.12 10.40 -5.59
N GLU A 145 1.16 10.37 -5.15
CA GLU A 145 1.64 11.20 -4.04
C GLU A 145 1.32 12.68 -4.27
N ASP A 146 1.61 13.21 -5.46
CA ASP A 146 1.41 14.62 -5.78
C ASP A 146 -0.07 15.03 -5.68
N TYR A 147 -1.02 14.16 -6.08
CA TYR A 147 -2.45 14.41 -5.89
C TYR A 147 -2.88 14.38 -4.41
N VAL A 148 -2.31 13.48 -3.62
CA VAL A 148 -2.60 13.41 -2.17
C VAL A 148 -2.07 14.66 -1.47
N LEU A 149 -0.85 15.10 -1.79
CA LEU A 149 -0.25 16.33 -1.25
C LEU A 149 -1.03 17.58 -1.65
N GLN A 150 -1.48 17.65 -2.91
CA GLN A 150 -2.34 18.75 -3.37
C GLN A 150 -3.63 18.81 -2.55
N ALA A 151 -4.32 17.67 -2.36
CA ALA A 151 -5.56 17.63 -1.62
C ALA A 151 -5.40 18.05 -0.15
N ASN A 152 -4.26 17.71 0.46
CA ASN A 152 -3.90 18.16 1.80
C ASN A 152 -3.63 19.67 1.81
N SER A 153 -2.90 20.21 0.83
CA SER A 153 -2.63 21.65 0.70
C SER A 153 -3.92 22.46 0.53
N ASP A 154 -4.89 21.94 -0.22
CA ASP A 154 -6.21 22.56 -0.42
C ASP A 154 -7.10 22.46 0.84
N LYS A 155 -6.66 21.72 1.86
CA LYS A 155 -7.40 21.43 3.10
C LYS A 155 -8.72 20.67 2.89
N ASP A 156 -8.82 19.97 1.79
CA ASP A 156 -10.00 19.17 1.47
C ASP A 156 -10.02 17.86 2.29
N ILE A 157 -8.84 17.29 2.53
CA ILE A 157 -8.64 16.04 3.25
C ILE A 157 -7.21 16.00 3.81
N THR A 158 -7.03 15.46 5.00
CA THR A 158 -5.68 15.24 5.55
C THR A 158 -5.04 14.05 4.87
N GLY A 159 -4.01 14.29 4.06
CA GLY A 159 -3.29 13.26 3.32
C GLY A 159 -1.96 12.91 3.98
N SER A 160 -1.70 11.63 4.23
CA SER A 160 -0.41 11.11 4.70
C SER A 160 0.15 10.12 3.69
N ILE A 161 1.46 10.16 3.43
CA ILE A 161 2.12 9.29 2.46
C ILE A 161 3.14 8.41 3.18
N LEU A 162 3.01 7.10 3.01
CA LEU A 162 3.92 6.10 3.56
C LEU A 162 4.75 5.48 2.42
N ARG A 163 6.01 5.87 2.30
CA ARG A 163 6.96 5.29 1.34
C ARG A 163 7.58 4.04 1.93
N LEU A 164 7.06 2.89 1.51
CA LEU A 164 7.45 1.60 2.05
C LEU A 164 8.71 1.07 1.37
N THR A 165 9.64 0.50 2.16
CA THR A 165 10.75 -0.31 1.68
C THR A 165 10.29 -1.76 1.40
N ASN A 166 11.15 -2.76 1.53
CA ASN A 166 10.77 -4.15 1.24
C ASN A 166 10.07 -4.77 2.46
N SER A 167 8.75 -4.89 2.42
CA SER A 167 8.03 -5.56 3.50
C SER A 167 8.25 -7.08 3.48
N VAL A 168 8.41 -7.68 4.65
CA VAL A 168 8.59 -9.11 4.83
C VAL A 168 7.58 -9.69 5.81
N GLY A 169 7.06 -10.86 5.50
CA GLY A 169 6.13 -11.59 6.34
C GLY A 169 5.12 -12.41 5.54
N SER A 170 4.45 -13.33 6.19
CA SER A 170 3.44 -14.17 5.53
C SER A 170 2.19 -13.37 5.17
N PRO A 171 1.56 -13.63 4.01
CA PRO A 171 0.24 -13.10 3.71
C PRO A 171 -0.81 -13.65 4.69
N LEU A 172 -1.95 -12.98 4.79
CA LEU A 172 -3.10 -13.53 5.54
C LEU A 172 -3.77 -14.64 4.72
N ASN A 173 -3.88 -14.45 3.40
CA ASN A 173 -4.38 -15.45 2.47
C ASN A 173 -3.20 -16.06 1.69
N SER A 174 -3.04 -17.38 1.75
CA SER A 174 -1.96 -18.11 1.05
C SER A 174 -2.04 -18.03 -0.49
N LYS A 175 -3.18 -17.60 -1.04
CA LYS A 175 -3.38 -17.40 -2.48
C LYS A 175 -2.82 -16.05 -2.97
N GLU A 176 -2.51 -15.12 -2.05
CA GLU A 176 -1.99 -13.81 -2.41
C GLU A 176 -0.60 -13.90 -3.04
N ASN A 177 -0.41 -13.14 -4.11
CA ASN A 177 0.84 -13.13 -4.86
C ASN A 177 1.86 -12.19 -4.21
N CYS A 178 2.56 -12.70 -3.18
CA CYS A 178 3.68 -12.01 -2.54
C CYS A 178 5.02 -12.74 -2.73
N TRP A 179 5.04 -13.77 -3.56
CA TRP A 179 6.18 -14.67 -3.73
C TRP A 179 7.23 -14.11 -4.71
N MET A 180 6.97 -12.97 -5.33
CA MET A 180 7.98 -12.18 -6.04
C MET A 180 8.90 -11.39 -5.09
N LEU A 181 8.54 -11.26 -3.82
CA LEU A 181 9.34 -10.60 -2.80
C LEU A 181 10.41 -11.58 -2.31
N VAL A 182 11.68 -11.21 -2.47
CA VAL A 182 12.82 -12.11 -2.32
C VAL A 182 12.81 -12.92 -1.01
N VAL A 183 12.57 -12.28 0.14
CA VAL A 183 12.55 -13.01 1.43
C VAL A 183 11.35 -13.95 1.53
N ASN A 184 10.18 -13.53 1.04
CA ASN A 184 8.99 -14.39 1.02
C ASN A 184 9.21 -15.61 0.12
N ASP A 185 9.85 -15.42 -1.04
CA ASP A 185 10.19 -16.50 -1.95
C ASP A 185 11.18 -17.49 -1.34
N LEU A 186 12.28 -17.02 -0.75
CA LEU A 186 13.25 -17.87 -0.07
C LEU A 186 12.62 -18.69 1.08
N CYS A 187 11.71 -18.06 1.86
CA CYS A 187 10.96 -18.77 2.90
C CYS A 187 10.07 -19.87 2.30
N LYS A 188 9.37 -19.57 1.17
CA LYS A 188 8.54 -20.55 0.48
C LYS A 188 9.37 -21.70 -0.09
N GLN A 189 10.48 -21.41 -0.76
CA GLN A 189 11.39 -22.41 -1.30
C GLN A 189 11.89 -23.34 -0.18
N THR A 190 12.31 -22.78 0.95
CA THR A 190 12.79 -23.56 2.11
C THR A 190 11.70 -24.47 2.64
N ALA A 191 10.46 -23.97 2.78
CA ALA A 191 9.36 -24.75 3.30
C ALA A 191 8.93 -25.89 2.36
N LEU A 192 9.02 -25.70 1.05
CA LEU A 192 8.57 -26.68 0.04
C LEU A 192 9.69 -27.62 -0.40
N ASN A 193 10.89 -27.09 -0.62
CA ASN A 193 11.98 -27.79 -1.30
C ASN A 193 13.18 -28.09 -0.40
N HIS A 194 13.18 -27.58 0.85
CA HIS A 194 14.32 -27.67 1.78
C HIS A 194 15.63 -27.08 1.21
N SER A 195 15.53 -26.16 0.28
CA SER A 195 16.65 -25.46 -0.38
C SER A 195 16.26 -24.01 -0.64
N MET A 196 17.28 -23.15 -0.83
CA MET A 196 17.10 -21.75 -1.23
C MET A 196 17.95 -21.49 -2.47
N GLU A 197 17.35 -20.86 -3.47
CA GLU A 197 18.04 -20.39 -4.67
C GLU A 197 17.76 -18.90 -4.83
N LEU A 198 18.82 -18.10 -4.79
CA LEU A 198 18.76 -16.67 -4.96
C LEU A 198 18.88 -16.32 -6.45
N HIS A 199 17.83 -15.72 -7.03
CA HIS A 199 17.78 -15.33 -8.45
C HIS A 199 18.22 -13.89 -8.71
N SER A 200 18.69 -13.18 -7.69
CA SER A 200 19.20 -11.81 -7.79
C SER A 200 20.68 -11.74 -7.44
N ASP A 201 21.32 -10.62 -7.82
CA ASP A 201 22.70 -10.36 -7.42
C ASP A 201 22.79 -10.29 -5.89
N GLU A 202 23.64 -11.12 -5.29
CA GLU A 202 23.88 -11.20 -3.84
C GLU A 202 24.47 -9.91 -3.25
N LEU A 203 25.04 -9.03 -4.09
CA LEU A 203 25.58 -7.74 -3.66
C LEU A 203 24.53 -6.63 -3.57
N VAL A 204 23.29 -6.92 -3.95
CA VAL A 204 22.21 -5.93 -3.87
C VAL A 204 21.84 -5.69 -2.42
N GLN A 205 21.97 -4.45 -2.01
CA GLN A 205 21.59 -4.00 -0.67
C GLN A 205 20.11 -3.61 -0.62
N ARG A 206 19.41 -4.02 0.44
CA ARG A 206 17.99 -3.71 0.65
C ARG A 206 17.71 -3.44 2.13
N ASP A 207 16.78 -2.53 2.40
CA ASP A 207 16.14 -2.40 3.71
C ASP A 207 14.90 -3.30 3.74
N PHE A 208 14.77 -4.11 4.79
CA PHE A 208 13.63 -5.01 5.01
C PHE A 208 12.87 -4.62 6.27
N ILE A 209 11.57 -4.43 6.16
CA ILE A 209 10.70 -4.09 7.28
C ILE A 209 9.68 -5.20 7.55
N PRO A 210 9.53 -5.67 8.80
CA PRO A 210 8.49 -6.62 9.15
C PRO A 210 7.09 -6.06 8.89
N ILE A 211 6.21 -6.88 8.30
CA ILE A 211 4.82 -6.47 8.03
C ILE A 211 4.06 -6.07 9.31
N SER A 212 4.45 -6.62 10.48
CA SER A 212 3.90 -6.22 11.77
C SER A 212 4.21 -4.76 12.11
N THR A 213 5.41 -4.29 11.76
CA THR A 213 5.79 -2.87 11.94
C THR A 213 4.99 -1.98 11.00
N VAL A 214 4.78 -2.41 9.74
CA VAL A 214 3.89 -1.68 8.82
C VAL A 214 2.48 -1.55 9.40
N CYS A 215 1.94 -2.63 9.98
CA CYS A 215 0.61 -2.60 10.59
C CYS A 215 0.54 -1.66 11.80
N SER A 216 1.55 -1.65 12.67
CA SER A 216 1.58 -0.72 13.83
C SER A 216 1.70 0.73 13.38
N THR A 217 2.52 1.02 12.36
CA THR A 217 2.61 2.37 11.77
C THR A 217 1.24 2.88 11.29
N VAL A 218 0.43 2.02 10.68
CA VAL A 218 -0.93 2.41 10.26
C VAL A 218 -1.79 2.82 11.45
N VAL A 219 -1.73 2.11 12.58
CA VAL A 219 -2.47 2.48 13.80
C VAL A 219 -1.98 3.84 14.31
N ASP A 220 -0.67 4.07 14.34
CA ASP A 220 -0.10 5.35 14.79
C ASP A 220 -0.60 6.51 13.91
N VAL A 221 -0.58 6.35 12.58
CA VAL A 221 -1.11 7.36 11.64
C VAL A 221 -2.60 7.62 11.83
N LEU A 222 -3.39 6.58 12.15
CA LEU A 222 -4.83 6.72 12.36
C LEU A 222 -5.20 7.36 13.71
N THR A 223 -4.34 7.23 14.71
CA THR A 223 -4.62 7.64 16.09
C THR A 223 -3.89 8.91 16.54
N THR A 224 -2.92 9.37 15.75
CA THR A 224 -2.16 10.60 16.02
C THR A 224 -2.20 11.54 14.82
N ASP A 225 -1.79 12.79 15.03
CA ASP A 225 -1.70 13.80 13.96
C ASP A 225 -0.23 14.02 13.52
N VAL A 226 0.71 13.17 13.98
CA VAL A 226 2.16 13.34 13.75
C VAL A 226 2.53 13.30 12.26
N LEU A 227 1.81 12.50 11.46
CA LEU A 227 2.04 12.36 10.01
C LEU A 227 0.96 13.04 9.17
N ASP A 228 0.16 13.93 9.76
CA ASP A 228 -0.90 14.61 9.03
C ASP A 228 -0.31 15.60 8.02
N GLY A 229 -0.56 15.32 6.74
CA GLY A 229 -0.01 16.13 5.63
C GLY A 229 1.43 15.83 5.29
N GLU A 230 2.04 14.82 5.88
CA GLU A 230 3.47 14.52 5.78
C GLU A 230 3.75 13.27 4.94
N ILE A 231 5.01 13.18 4.50
CA ILE A 231 5.58 11.98 3.90
C ILE A 231 6.45 11.31 4.95
N ALA A 232 6.34 10.00 5.09
CA ALA A 232 7.22 9.21 5.94
C ALA A 232 7.81 8.01 5.20
N ASN A 233 9.10 7.76 5.38
CA ASN A 233 9.73 6.51 4.97
C ASN A 233 9.42 5.43 6.00
N VAL A 234 8.77 4.36 5.57
CA VAL A 234 8.47 3.19 6.39
C VAL A 234 9.52 2.14 6.13
N SER A 235 10.57 2.17 6.94
CA SER A 235 11.79 1.39 6.79
C SER A 235 12.30 0.87 8.13
N SER A 236 13.19 -0.12 8.10
CA SER A 236 13.88 -0.59 9.32
C SER A 236 15.07 0.29 9.70
N GLY A 237 15.59 1.07 8.76
CA GLY A 237 16.83 1.82 8.90
C GLY A 237 18.09 0.94 8.87
N THR A 238 17.93 -0.35 8.56
CA THR A 238 19.04 -1.30 8.50
C THR A 238 19.13 -1.92 7.10
N VAL A 239 20.28 -1.75 6.49
CA VAL A 239 20.56 -2.29 5.15
C VAL A 239 21.20 -3.66 5.28
N LEU A 240 20.66 -4.64 4.55
CA LEU A 240 21.18 -5.99 4.44
C LEU A 240 21.58 -6.29 3.00
N THR A 241 22.62 -7.06 2.80
CA THR A 241 22.93 -7.75 1.53
C THR A 241 22.17 -9.06 1.47
N LEU A 242 21.78 -9.46 0.26
CA LEU A 242 21.10 -10.74 0.03
C LEU A 242 22.06 -11.93 0.06
#